data_dc67359a365655a17901cc3bbad9d466
#
_entry.id   dc67359a365655a17901cc3bbad9d466
#
_cell.length_a   1.000
_cell.length_b   1.000
_cell.length_c   1.000
_cell.angle_alpha   90.00
_cell.angle_beta   90.00
_cell.angle_gamma   90.00
#
_symmetry.space_group_name_H-M   'P 1'
#
loop_
_entity.id
_entity.type
_entity.pdbx_description
1 polymer ?
#
loop_
_entity_poly.entity_id
_entity_poly.type
_entity_poly.pdbx_seq_one_letter_code
_entity_poly.pdbx_strand_id
1 'polypeptide(L)'
;TNVIDMSGNTGGLVWAKGTTAQRPAGVAGDVRLNTTDNRLEYKDNTEWKRFAETSASLPPFAVDFLVVAGGGSGGSGYGNGYHSGGGGAGGLRTSFGSTSGGGSSAETSFSASLSTSYTVTVGAGGAGVAGGVCGGKGNNGNDSVFATITSTAGGAGGDGSDCGAVSQGNTGGSGGGGGGNNAGGAGTSNQGFTGGTGAQSGDVTIGAGGGGASAAGANGATNGGNGGNGLAVS
;
A
#
# COMPACT_ATOMS: atom_id res chain seq x y z
N THR A 1 11.25 55.83 -15.55
CA THR A 1 10.44 54.59 -15.44
C THR A 1 9.22 54.90 -14.59
N ASN A 2 8.07 55.07 -15.25
CA ASN A 2 6.83 55.27 -14.51
C ASN A 2 6.37 53.90 -14.00
N VAL A 3 6.65 53.62 -12.73
CA VAL A 3 6.12 52.45 -12.03
C VAL A 3 4.86 52.90 -11.30
N ILE A 4 3.73 52.25 -11.54
CA ILE A 4 2.55 52.42 -10.72
C ILE A 4 2.79 51.59 -9.44
N ASP A 5 3.16 52.24 -8.36
CA ASP A 5 3.28 51.61 -7.05
C ASP A 5 1.89 51.53 -6.40
N MET A 6 1.41 50.32 -6.18
CA MET A 6 0.11 50.05 -5.54
C MET A 6 0.27 49.43 -4.16
N SER A 7 1.47 49.39 -3.59
CA SER A 7 1.76 48.73 -2.31
C SER A 7 0.98 49.29 -1.11
N GLY A 8 0.51 50.52 -1.19
CA GLY A 8 -0.32 51.16 -0.15
C GLY A 8 -1.83 51.09 -0.42
N ASN A 9 -2.28 50.47 -1.51
CA ASN A 9 -3.68 50.47 -1.89
C ASN A 9 -4.39 49.23 -1.40
N THR A 10 -5.35 49.39 -0.50
CA THR A 10 -6.22 48.30 0.01
C THR A 10 -7.45 48.04 -0.87
N GLY A 11 -7.66 48.84 -1.92
CA GLY A 11 -8.73 48.68 -2.91
C GLY A 11 -8.32 47.78 -4.08
N GLY A 12 -9.28 47.25 -4.80
CA GLY A 12 -9.03 46.47 -6.02
C GLY A 12 -8.67 47.39 -7.21
N LEU A 13 -7.88 46.91 -8.14
CA LEU A 13 -7.64 47.54 -9.44
C LEU A 13 -8.85 47.33 -10.35
N VAL A 14 -9.44 48.42 -10.85
CA VAL A 14 -10.54 48.31 -11.81
C VAL A 14 -9.94 48.34 -13.24
N TRP A 15 -10.02 47.22 -13.92
CA TRP A 15 -9.62 47.10 -15.31
C TRP A 15 -10.68 47.64 -16.25
N ALA A 16 -10.26 48.22 -17.37
CA ALA A 16 -11.16 48.48 -18.49
C ALA A 16 -11.85 47.14 -18.89
N LYS A 17 -13.16 47.18 -19.11
CA LYS A 17 -13.94 45.94 -19.41
C LYS A 17 -14.84 46.13 -20.60
N GLY A 18 -15.17 45.04 -21.28
CA GLY A 18 -16.08 45.02 -22.41
C GLY A 18 -16.08 43.64 -23.07
N THR A 19 -17.06 43.42 -23.96
CA THR A 19 -17.16 42.17 -24.71
C THR A 19 -16.03 42.02 -25.74
N THR A 20 -15.90 40.84 -26.33
CA THR A 20 -14.97 40.59 -27.43
C THR A 20 -15.22 41.53 -28.61
N ALA A 21 -16.48 41.83 -28.93
CA ALA A 21 -16.84 42.76 -30.00
C ALA A 21 -16.47 44.22 -29.69
N GLN A 22 -16.31 44.59 -28.44
CA GLN A 22 -15.95 45.93 -27.97
C GLN A 22 -14.45 46.12 -27.76
N ARG A 23 -13.62 45.26 -28.34
CA ARG A 23 -12.16 45.43 -28.28
C ARG A 23 -11.75 46.70 -29.00
N PRO A 24 -11.09 47.67 -28.33
CA PRO A 24 -10.52 48.80 -29.01
C PRO A 24 -9.33 48.38 -29.88
N ALA A 25 -8.88 49.29 -30.77
CA ALA A 25 -7.65 49.05 -31.53
C ALA A 25 -6.48 48.71 -30.59
N GLY A 26 -6.38 49.43 -29.46
CA GLY A 26 -5.38 49.19 -28.42
C GLY A 26 -3.94 49.38 -28.87
N VAL A 27 -3.05 49.59 -27.93
CA VAL A 27 -1.61 49.54 -28.15
C VAL A 27 -1.00 48.37 -27.39
N ALA A 28 0.15 47.89 -27.83
CA ALA A 28 0.84 46.82 -27.15
C ALA A 28 1.08 47.15 -25.67
N GLY A 29 0.73 46.25 -24.79
CA GLY A 29 0.77 46.42 -23.34
C GLY A 29 -0.56 46.78 -22.69
N ASP A 30 -1.60 47.15 -23.46
CA ASP A 30 -2.93 47.37 -22.90
C ASP A 30 -3.47 46.10 -22.29
N VAL A 31 -4.13 46.22 -21.12
CA VAL A 31 -4.76 45.09 -20.40
C VAL A 31 -6.21 45.44 -20.10
N ARG A 32 -7.13 44.49 -20.28
CA ARG A 32 -8.55 44.66 -19.99
C ARG A 32 -9.21 43.35 -19.56
N LEU A 33 -10.41 43.44 -18.96
CA LEU A 33 -11.27 42.31 -18.72
C LEU A 33 -12.21 42.09 -19.92
N ASN A 34 -12.13 40.97 -20.58
CA ASN A 34 -13.11 40.53 -21.57
C ASN A 34 -14.33 39.90 -20.85
N THR A 35 -15.47 40.56 -20.96
CA THR A 35 -16.70 40.12 -20.27
C THR A 35 -17.44 39.00 -21.02
N THR A 36 -17.12 38.74 -22.30
CA THR A 36 -17.66 37.58 -23.02
C THR A 36 -17.06 36.27 -22.44
N ASP A 37 -15.77 36.28 -22.20
CA ASP A 37 -15.01 35.11 -21.74
C ASP A 37 -14.76 35.12 -20.23
N ASN A 38 -15.06 36.27 -19.56
CA ASN A 38 -14.76 36.56 -18.14
C ASN A 38 -13.28 36.38 -17.81
N ARG A 39 -12.37 36.88 -18.69
CA ARG A 39 -10.93 36.69 -18.57
C ARG A 39 -10.17 37.99 -18.83
N LEU A 40 -9.03 38.16 -18.19
CA LEU A 40 -8.09 39.21 -18.54
C LEU A 40 -7.44 38.90 -19.90
N GLU A 41 -7.32 39.91 -20.74
CA GLU A 41 -6.61 39.84 -21.99
C GLU A 41 -5.65 41.04 -22.11
N TYR A 42 -4.62 40.87 -22.89
CA TYR A 42 -3.64 41.91 -23.19
C TYR A 42 -3.49 42.09 -24.70
N LYS A 43 -3.11 43.29 -25.11
CA LYS A 43 -2.80 43.58 -26.50
C LYS A 43 -1.31 43.38 -26.73
N ASP A 44 -0.95 42.52 -27.68
CA ASP A 44 0.40 42.53 -28.23
C ASP A 44 0.51 43.46 -29.45
N ASN A 45 1.58 43.36 -30.21
CA ASN A 45 1.77 44.22 -31.39
C ASN A 45 0.74 43.96 -32.52
N THR A 46 0.03 42.83 -32.48
CA THR A 46 -0.82 42.37 -33.56
C THR A 46 -2.28 42.18 -33.15
N GLU A 47 -2.52 41.57 -31.99
CA GLU A 47 -3.86 41.15 -31.58
C GLU A 47 -4.08 41.16 -30.06
N TRP A 48 -5.35 41.05 -29.62
CA TRP A 48 -5.71 40.84 -28.23
C TRP A 48 -5.53 39.37 -27.88
N LYS A 49 -4.65 39.06 -26.92
CA LYS A 49 -4.37 37.73 -26.41
C LYS A 49 -4.89 37.55 -24.97
N ARG A 50 -5.37 36.38 -24.66
CA ARG A 50 -5.70 36.02 -23.28
C ARG A 50 -4.40 35.84 -22.50
N PHE A 51 -4.37 36.31 -21.26
CA PHE A 51 -3.40 35.74 -20.33
C PHE A 51 -3.62 34.24 -20.31
N ALA A 52 -2.62 33.49 -20.67
CA ALA A 52 -2.71 32.04 -20.57
C ALA A 52 -3.04 31.70 -19.11
N GLU A 53 -4.24 31.18 -18.88
CA GLU A 53 -4.37 30.26 -17.79
C GLU A 53 -3.49 29.08 -18.19
N THR A 54 -2.28 29.07 -17.74
CA THR A 54 -1.64 27.80 -17.59
C THR A 54 -2.44 27.08 -16.50
N SER A 55 -3.51 26.40 -16.92
CA SER A 55 -3.82 25.12 -16.31
C SER A 55 -2.67 24.20 -16.69
N ALA A 56 -1.44 24.63 -16.40
CA ALA A 56 -0.34 23.73 -16.30
C ALA A 56 -0.78 22.80 -15.18
N SER A 57 -1.29 21.65 -15.56
CA SER A 57 -1.34 20.52 -14.67
C SER A 57 0.03 20.53 -14.01
N LEU A 58 0.08 20.92 -12.73
CA LEU A 58 1.34 20.87 -12.00
C LEU A 58 1.90 19.47 -12.22
N PRO A 59 3.21 19.37 -12.52
CA PRO A 59 3.78 18.06 -12.80
C PRO A 59 3.49 17.12 -11.64
N PRO A 60 3.26 15.84 -11.91
CA PRO A 60 3.16 14.85 -10.86
C PRO A 60 4.36 14.92 -9.94
N PHE A 61 4.15 14.67 -8.67
CA PHE A 61 5.22 14.61 -7.67
C PHE A 61 5.38 13.21 -7.13
N ALA A 62 6.61 12.83 -6.78
CA ALA A 62 6.92 11.53 -6.24
C ALA A 62 6.50 11.45 -4.76
N VAL A 63 5.83 10.35 -4.41
CA VAL A 63 5.43 10.02 -3.02
C VAL A 63 6.04 8.68 -2.67
N ASP A 64 6.88 8.66 -1.64
CA ASP A 64 7.34 7.40 -1.08
C ASP A 64 6.25 6.77 -0.22
N PHE A 65 6.18 5.45 -0.27
CA PHE A 65 5.15 4.70 0.41
C PHE A 65 5.70 3.51 1.20
N LEU A 66 4.97 3.13 2.21
CA LEU A 66 5.06 1.86 2.90
C LEU A 66 3.64 1.31 3.07
N VAL A 67 3.34 0.19 2.42
CA VAL A 67 2.05 -0.49 2.50
C VAL A 67 2.25 -1.88 3.08
N VAL A 68 1.62 -2.13 4.22
CA VAL A 68 1.67 -3.42 4.91
C VAL A 68 0.25 -3.96 5.06
N ALA A 69 0.01 -5.17 4.63
CA ALA A 69 -1.29 -5.83 4.72
C ALA A 69 -1.53 -6.46 6.10
N GLY A 70 -2.76 -6.87 6.37
CA GLY A 70 -3.11 -7.61 7.59
C GLY A 70 -2.43 -8.97 7.62
N GLY A 71 -1.85 -9.37 8.76
CA GLY A 71 -1.28 -10.70 8.97
C GLY A 71 -2.36 -11.79 9.07
N GLY A 72 -2.01 -13.03 8.76
CA GLY A 72 -2.88 -14.19 9.00
C GLY A 72 -2.91 -14.59 10.47
N SER A 73 -3.97 -15.28 10.91
CA SER A 73 -4.02 -15.88 12.24
C SER A 73 -3.34 -17.27 12.27
N GLY A 74 -2.86 -17.69 13.43
CA GLY A 74 -2.44 -19.07 13.65
C GLY A 74 -3.60 -20.04 13.54
N GLY A 75 -3.30 -21.31 13.27
CA GLY A 75 -4.28 -22.40 13.33
C GLY A 75 -4.60 -22.81 14.76
N SER A 76 -5.56 -23.69 14.94
CA SER A 76 -5.93 -24.31 16.23
C SER A 76 -5.22 -25.63 16.44
N GLY A 77 -4.69 -25.86 17.64
CA GLY A 77 -4.28 -27.16 18.11
C GLY A 77 -5.45 -27.89 18.82
N TYR A 78 -5.47 -29.21 18.79
CA TYR A 78 -6.49 -30.04 19.44
C TYR A 78 -5.86 -30.95 20.49
N GLY A 79 -6.35 -30.87 21.72
CA GLY A 79 -5.91 -31.76 22.81
C GLY A 79 -4.41 -31.59 23.15
N ASN A 80 -3.90 -32.62 23.85
CA ASN A 80 -2.50 -32.67 24.24
C ASN A 80 -1.66 -33.25 23.11
N GLY A 81 -0.75 -32.46 22.53
CA GLY A 81 0.23 -32.92 21.55
C GLY A 81 -0.05 -32.53 20.09
N TYR A 82 -1.14 -31.85 19.80
CA TYR A 82 -1.44 -31.37 18.43
C TYR A 82 -1.23 -29.87 18.31
N HIS A 83 -0.11 -29.50 17.73
CA HIS A 83 0.30 -28.09 17.60
C HIS A 83 0.15 -27.57 16.15
N SER A 84 -0.40 -26.40 16.03
CA SER A 84 -0.71 -25.73 14.76
C SER A 84 0.41 -24.82 14.27
N GLY A 85 0.35 -24.45 13.00
CA GLY A 85 1.24 -23.48 12.40
C GLY A 85 0.90 -22.03 12.78
N GLY A 86 1.91 -21.18 12.82
CA GLY A 86 1.76 -19.75 13.01
C GLY A 86 1.22 -19.05 11.74
N GLY A 87 0.49 -17.94 11.90
CA GLY A 87 0.08 -17.10 10.77
C GLY A 87 1.28 -16.39 10.14
N GLY A 88 1.22 -16.14 8.84
CA GLY A 88 2.20 -15.34 8.10
C GLY A 88 1.98 -13.85 8.29
N ALA A 89 3.04 -13.05 8.19
CA ALA A 89 2.92 -11.60 8.14
C ALA A 89 2.17 -11.16 6.90
N GLY A 90 1.52 -10.00 6.96
CA GLY A 90 1.03 -9.33 5.77
C GLY A 90 2.19 -8.99 4.82
N GLY A 91 1.91 -8.93 3.53
CA GLY A 91 2.88 -8.48 2.55
C GLY A 91 3.36 -7.06 2.87
N LEU A 92 4.61 -6.80 2.61
CA LEU A 92 5.22 -5.47 2.76
C LEU A 92 5.72 -5.00 1.42
N ARG A 93 5.28 -3.80 1.02
CA ARG A 93 5.73 -3.09 -0.18
C ARG A 93 6.16 -1.69 0.20
N THR A 94 7.33 -1.27 -0.26
CA THR A 94 7.85 0.08 0.01
C THR A 94 8.70 0.60 -1.14
N SER A 95 8.62 1.91 -1.36
CA SER A 95 9.56 2.64 -2.22
C SER A 95 10.68 3.30 -1.43
N PHE A 96 10.58 3.34 -0.10
CA PHE A 96 11.57 3.98 0.77
C PHE A 96 12.67 3.01 1.17
N GLY A 97 13.90 3.51 1.28
CA GLY A 97 15.07 2.72 1.63
C GLY A 97 15.62 1.92 0.44
N SER A 98 16.33 0.83 0.72
CA SER A 98 16.99 0.01 -0.30
C SER A 98 16.29 -1.31 -0.60
N THR A 99 15.43 -1.80 0.32
CA THR A 99 14.81 -3.12 0.23
C THR A 99 13.32 -3.06 0.53
N SER A 100 12.57 -3.93 -0.16
CA SER A 100 11.15 -4.19 0.08
C SER A 100 10.95 -5.61 0.61
N GLY A 101 9.72 -6.01 0.87
CA GLY A 101 9.41 -7.36 1.36
C GLY A 101 9.85 -8.44 0.37
N GLY A 102 10.01 -9.67 0.87
CA GLY A 102 10.43 -10.81 0.06
C GLY A 102 11.88 -10.74 -0.45
N GLY A 103 12.71 -9.87 0.12
CA GLY A 103 14.12 -9.70 -0.26
C GLY A 103 14.33 -8.91 -1.56
N SER A 104 13.31 -8.22 -2.05
CA SER A 104 13.39 -7.38 -3.25
C SER A 104 14.00 -6.02 -2.97
N SER A 105 14.46 -5.33 -4.01
CA SER A 105 14.78 -3.91 -3.94
C SER A 105 13.53 -3.08 -3.63
N ALA A 106 13.72 -1.91 -3.03
CA ALA A 106 12.66 -0.92 -2.89
C ALA A 106 12.03 -0.60 -4.26
N GLU A 107 10.74 -0.34 -4.25
CA GLU A 107 9.98 -0.05 -5.47
C GLU A 107 10.15 1.42 -5.89
N THR A 108 9.72 1.76 -7.08
CA THR A 108 9.68 3.15 -7.53
C THR A 108 8.61 3.92 -6.75
N SER A 109 8.91 5.15 -6.35
CA SER A 109 7.97 6.06 -5.71
C SER A 109 6.69 6.23 -6.55
N PHE A 110 5.57 6.40 -5.89
CA PHE A 110 4.29 6.62 -6.54
C PHE A 110 4.21 8.03 -7.13
N SER A 111 3.82 8.13 -8.40
CA SER A 111 3.63 9.43 -9.07
C SER A 111 2.22 9.96 -8.80
N ALA A 112 2.12 10.94 -7.90
CA ALA A 112 0.86 11.56 -7.51
C ALA A 112 0.60 12.85 -8.28
N SER A 113 -0.68 13.10 -8.61
CA SER A 113 -1.14 14.35 -9.22
C SER A 113 -1.91 15.18 -8.21
N LEU A 114 -1.76 16.50 -8.26
CA LEU A 114 -2.54 17.41 -7.42
C LEU A 114 -4.03 17.31 -7.74
N SER A 115 -4.84 17.59 -6.73
CA SER A 115 -6.31 17.58 -6.83
C SER A 115 -6.90 16.23 -7.27
N THR A 116 -6.14 15.12 -7.07
CA THR A 116 -6.58 13.76 -7.34
C THR A 116 -6.76 13.01 -6.02
N SER A 117 -7.89 12.34 -5.85
CA SER A 117 -8.13 11.49 -4.69
C SER A 117 -7.56 10.09 -4.93
N TYR A 118 -6.85 9.56 -3.94
CA TYR A 118 -6.31 8.21 -3.97
C TYR A 118 -6.94 7.37 -2.86
N THR A 119 -7.36 6.17 -3.22
CA THR A 119 -7.92 5.22 -2.25
C THR A 119 -6.83 4.71 -1.32
N VAL A 120 -7.12 4.71 -0.01
CA VAL A 120 -6.31 4.07 1.01
C VAL A 120 -7.20 3.09 1.77
N THR A 121 -6.81 1.81 1.78
CA THR A 121 -7.46 0.75 2.54
C THR A 121 -6.43 0.10 3.45
N VAL A 122 -6.74 -0.05 4.73
CA VAL A 122 -5.93 -0.79 5.69
C VAL A 122 -6.60 -2.13 5.94
N GLY A 123 -5.94 -3.21 5.53
CA GLY A 123 -6.43 -4.57 5.70
C GLY A 123 -6.41 -5.02 7.16
N ALA A 124 -7.49 -5.61 7.62
CA ALA A 124 -7.55 -6.21 8.95
C ALA A 124 -6.72 -7.51 9.02
N GLY A 125 -6.22 -7.85 10.20
CA GLY A 125 -5.65 -9.18 10.47
C GLY A 125 -6.69 -10.28 10.38
N GLY A 126 -6.26 -11.51 10.11
CA GLY A 126 -7.11 -12.70 10.11
C GLY A 126 -7.72 -12.94 11.49
N ALA A 127 -9.02 -13.19 11.51
CA ALA A 127 -9.72 -13.51 12.76
C ALA A 127 -9.11 -14.76 13.41
N GLY A 128 -8.91 -14.74 14.72
CA GLY A 128 -8.46 -15.91 15.48
C GLY A 128 -9.47 -17.05 15.37
N VAL A 129 -9.00 -18.28 15.50
CA VAL A 129 -9.85 -19.48 15.60
C VAL A 129 -9.90 -19.98 17.03
N ALA A 130 -11.03 -20.57 17.42
CA ALA A 130 -11.18 -21.13 18.76
C ALA A 130 -10.16 -22.28 18.97
N GLY A 131 -9.54 -22.30 20.13
CA GLY A 131 -8.67 -23.44 20.53
C GLY A 131 -9.48 -24.69 20.80
N GLY A 132 -8.84 -25.87 20.67
CA GLY A 132 -9.44 -27.15 21.01
C GLY A 132 -10.51 -27.65 20.03
N VAL A 133 -10.60 -27.07 18.85
CA VAL A 133 -11.51 -27.56 17.79
C VAL A 133 -10.73 -28.30 16.71
N CYS A 134 -11.34 -29.42 16.23
CA CYS A 134 -10.81 -30.15 15.10
C CYS A 134 -10.93 -29.33 13.81
N GLY A 135 -9.87 -29.34 12.98
CA GLY A 135 -9.89 -28.66 11.67
C GLY A 135 -9.85 -27.16 11.74
N GLY A 136 -9.38 -26.61 12.85
CA GLY A 136 -9.30 -25.18 13.09
C GLY A 136 -8.14 -24.49 12.36
N LYS A 137 -8.10 -24.53 11.03
CA LYS A 137 -7.17 -23.74 10.24
C LYS A 137 -7.39 -22.25 10.52
N GLY A 138 -6.32 -21.48 10.58
CA GLY A 138 -6.41 -20.04 10.75
C GLY A 138 -7.14 -19.34 9.59
N ASN A 139 -7.28 -18.04 9.71
CA ASN A 139 -7.85 -17.17 8.68
C ASN A 139 -6.77 -16.28 8.08
N ASN A 140 -6.81 -16.07 6.78
CA ASN A 140 -5.96 -15.07 6.14
C ASN A 140 -6.32 -13.67 6.66
N GLY A 141 -5.37 -12.74 6.60
CA GLY A 141 -5.66 -11.34 6.75
C GLY A 141 -6.40 -10.76 5.53
N ASN A 142 -6.43 -9.45 5.45
CA ASN A 142 -6.99 -8.70 4.32
C ASN A 142 -5.89 -7.84 3.69
N ASP A 143 -6.03 -7.58 2.40
CA ASP A 143 -5.10 -6.74 1.64
C ASP A 143 -5.16 -5.29 2.11
N SER A 144 -4.01 -4.62 2.06
CA SER A 144 -3.93 -3.16 2.17
C SER A 144 -3.65 -2.55 0.80
N VAL A 145 -4.27 -1.41 0.54
CA VAL A 145 -4.18 -0.73 -0.76
C VAL A 145 -3.82 0.74 -0.57
N PHE A 146 -2.89 1.21 -1.35
CA PHE A 146 -2.64 2.63 -1.59
C PHE A 146 -2.68 2.89 -3.09
N ALA A 147 -3.70 3.59 -3.56
CA ALA A 147 -3.94 3.85 -5.00
C ALA A 147 -3.98 2.53 -5.81
N THR A 148 -2.96 2.28 -6.62
CA THR A 148 -2.78 1.06 -7.43
C THR A 148 -1.86 0.02 -6.78
N ILE A 149 -1.31 0.34 -5.62
CA ILE A 149 -0.35 -0.51 -4.91
C ILE A 149 -1.11 -1.36 -3.91
N THR A 150 -1.13 -2.67 -4.13
CA THR A 150 -1.77 -3.63 -3.23
C THR A 150 -0.73 -4.50 -2.55
N SER A 151 -0.72 -4.51 -1.23
CA SER A 151 0.00 -5.50 -0.42
C SER A 151 -0.95 -6.65 -0.07
N THR A 152 -0.50 -7.87 -0.35
CA THR A 152 -1.29 -9.09 -0.18
C THR A 152 -1.38 -9.49 1.30
N ALA A 153 -2.56 -9.92 1.71
CA ALA A 153 -2.81 -10.43 3.07
C ALA A 153 -1.85 -11.54 3.48
N GLY A 154 -1.53 -11.62 4.75
CA GLY A 154 -0.77 -12.75 5.32
C GLY A 154 -1.55 -14.05 5.30
N GLY A 155 -0.86 -15.16 5.04
CA GLY A 155 -1.45 -16.50 4.98
C GLY A 155 -1.77 -17.06 6.38
N ALA A 156 -2.88 -17.77 6.48
CA ALA A 156 -3.30 -18.47 7.70
C ALA A 156 -2.35 -19.61 8.07
N GLY A 157 -2.14 -19.85 9.35
CA GLY A 157 -1.47 -21.04 9.86
C GLY A 157 -2.30 -22.31 9.67
N GLY A 158 -1.61 -23.42 9.39
CA GLY A 158 -2.20 -24.73 9.24
C GLY A 158 -2.70 -25.29 10.56
N ASP A 159 -3.71 -26.15 10.48
CA ASP A 159 -4.24 -26.91 11.61
C ASP A 159 -3.27 -28.02 12.05
N GLY A 160 -3.16 -28.26 13.35
CA GLY A 160 -2.36 -29.33 13.93
C GLY A 160 -3.18 -30.55 14.36
N SER A 161 -4.49 -30.60 14.06
CA SER A 161 -5.36 -31.69 14.59
C SER A 161 -5.23 -33.01 13.82
N ASP A 162 -5.38 -34.10 14.54
CA ASP A 162 -5.44 -35.48 14.00
C ASP A 162 -6.85 -35.86 13.48
N CYS A 163 -7.74 -34.91 13.37
CA CYS A 163 -9.13 -35.14 12.97
C CYS A 163 -9.32 -35.32 11.45
N GLY A 164 -8.30 -35.80 10.75
CA GLY A 164 -8.34 -36.19 9.34
C GLY A 164 -8.10 -35.08 8.32
N ALA A 165 -7.83 -33.87 8.74
CA ALA A 165 -7.57 -32.73 7.85
C ALA A 165 -6.39 -31.90 8.33
N VAL A 166 -5.23 -32.52 8.50
CA VAL A 166 -3.96 -31.78 8.70
C VAL A 166 -3.76 -30.85 7.56
N SER A 167 -3.63 -29.56 7.82
CA SER A 167 -3.63 -28.57 6.77
C SER A 167 -2.31 -27.82 6.64
N GLN A 168 -1.94 -27.60 5.41
CA GLN A 168 -0.85 -26.70 5.04
C GLN A 168 -1.16 -25.26 5.50
N GLY A 169 -0.14 -24.49 5.76
CA GLY A 169 -0.29 -23.06 5.86
C GLY A 169 -0.83 -22.46 4.55
N ASN A 170 -1.61 -21.41 4.62
CA ASN A 170 -2.09 -20.69 3.43
C ASN A 170 -0.98 -19.85 2.80
N THR A 171 -1.06 -19.70 1.49
CA THR A 171 -0.30 -18.65 0.78
C THR A 171 -0.76 -17.27 1.22
N GLY A 172 0.13 -16.28 1.11
CA GLY A 172 -0.16 -14.90 1.45
C GLY A 172 0.96 -13.96 1.04
N GLY A 173 0.91 -12.71 1.46
CA GLY A 173 2.04 -11.79 1.36
C GLY A 173 3.28 -12.43 1.96
N SER A 174 3.17 -12.90 3.21
CA SER A 174 4.02 -13.96 3.76
C SER A 174 3.15 -15.17 4.06
N GLY A 175 3.65 -16.37 3.82
CA GLY A 175 2.89 -17.61 3.98
C GLY A 175 2.73 -18.02 5.43
N GLY A 176 1.60 -18.67 5.78
CA GLY A 176 1.40 -19.28 7.10
C GLY A 176 2.26 -20.53 7.29
N GLY A 177 2.64 -20.87 8.52
CA GLY A 177 3.33 -22.09 8.90
C GLY A 177 2.44 -23.33 8.77
N GLY A 178 3.02 -24.48 8.45
CA GLY A 178 2.31 -25.76 8.42
C GLY A 178 2.06 -26.33 9.80
N GLY A 179 0.95 -27.05 9.97
CA GLY A 179 0.69 -27.89 11.14
C GLY A 179 1.06 -29.34 10.88
N GLY A 180 1.54 -30.07 11.87
CA GLY A 180 2.01 -31.45 11.66
C GLY A 180 3.05 -31.56 10.53
N ASN A 181 3.11 -32.67 9.81
CA ASN A 181 4.06 -32.84 8.70
C ASN A 181 3.74 -32.00 7.42
N ASN A 182 2.94 -30.94 7.55
CA ASN A 182 2.50 -30.20 6.37
C ASN A 182 3.36 -29.00 6.08
N ALA A 183 3.46 -28.69 4.78
CA ALA A 183 4.20 -27.53 4.29
C ALA A 183 3.59 -26.22 4.79
N GLY A 184 4.44 -25.24 4.98
CA GLY A 184 4.00 -23.86 5.08
C GLY A 184 3.49 -23.32 3.75
N GLY A 185 2.69 -22.25 3.82
CA GLY A 185 2.22 -21.53 2.64
C GLY A 185 3.33 -20.77 1.95
N ALA A 186 3.21 -20.56 0.66
CA ALA A 186 4.13 -19.71 -0.09
C ALA A 186 3.93 -18.23 0.25
N GLY A 187 5.02 -17.46 0.24
CA GLY A 187 4.95 -16.01 0.22
C GLY A 187 4.74 -15.50 -1.19
N THR A 188 4.17 -14.31 -1.31
CA THR A 188 4.09 -13.57 -2.56
C THR A 188 5.46 -12.96 -2.87
N SER A 189 5.96 -13.18 -4.10
CA SER A 189 7.19 -12.54 -4.57
C SER A 189 7.16 -11.05 -4.30
N ASN A 190 8.30 -10.52 -3.86
CA ASN A 190 8.49 -9.10 -3.57
C ASN A 190 7.62 -8.54 -2.43
N GLN A 191 7.02 -9.39 -1.61
CA GLN A 191 6.19 -8.95 -0.49
C GLN A 191 6.50 -9.69 0.82
N GLY A 192 6.96 -10.95 0.76
CA GLY A 192 7.29 -11.73 1.94
C GLY A 192 7.75 -13.15 1.62
N PHE A 193 8.04 -13.90 2.64
CA PHE A 193 8.63 -15.25 2.55
C PHE A 193 7.65 -16.36 2.90
N THR A 194 8.04 -17.59 2.59
CA THR A 194 7.27 -18.80 2.90
C THR A 194 7.17 -19.03 4.40
N GLY A 195 6.10 -19.68 4.84
CA GLY A 195 6.04 -20.32 6.16
C GLY A 195 6.90 -21.59 6.21
N GLY A 196 7.26 -21.99 7.42
CA GLY A 196 7.99 -23.23 7.67
C GLY A 196 7.10 -24.48 7.52
N THR A 197 7.72 -25.64 7.36
CA THR A 197 7.06 -26.94 7.37
C THR A 197 6.94 -27.45 8.79
N GLY A 198 5.75 -27.90 9.21
CA GLY A 198 5.55 -28.53 10.48
C GLY A 198 6.23 -29.90 10.55
N ALA A 199 6.29 -30.48 11.73
CA ALA A 199 6.85 -31.81 11.96
C ALA A 199 5.90 -32.68 12.79
N GLN A 200 6.19 -33.98 12.85
CA GLN A 200 5.51 -34.93 13.74
C GLN A 200 6.56 -35.84 14.39
N SER A 201 6.40 -36.06 15.68
CA SER A 201 7.24 -36.98 16.45
C SER A 201 6.34 -37.91 17.28
N GLY A 202 6.19 -39.16 16.83
CA GLY A 202 5.20 -40.06 17.38
C GLY A 202 3.78 -39.51 17.18
N ASP A 203 3.02 -39.42 18.27
CA ASP A 203 1.65 -38.87 18.25
C ASP A 203 1.57 -37.37 18.48
N VAL A 204 2.74 -36.67 18.52
CA VAL A 204 2.80 -35.24 18.75
C VAL A 204 3.08 -34.50 17.43
N THR A 205 2.21 -33.56 17.05
CA THR A 205 2.48 -32.66 15.94
C THR A 205 3.23 -31.41 16.43
N ILE A 206 4.09 -30.89 15.61
CA ILE A 206 4.92 -29.70 15.90
C ILE A 206 4.65 -28.65 14.81
N GLY A 207 4.07 -27.54 15.21
CA GLY A 207 3.76 -26.44 14.30
C GLY A 207 4.99 -25.68 13.85
N ALA A 208 4.96 -25.17 12.64
CA ALA A 208 6.02 -24.32 12.08
C ALA A 208 5.70 -22.84 12.24
N GLY A 209 6.73 -22.00 12.10
CA GLY A 209 6.59 -20.54 12.09
C GLY A 209 5.99 -20.03 10.77
N GLY A 210 5.19 -18.98 10.84
CA GLY A 210 4.77 -18.24 9.64
C GLY A 210 5.93 -17.45 9.03
N GLY A 211 5.86 -17.16 7.74
CA GLY A 211 6.83 -16.32 7.04
C GLY A 211 6.79 -14.87 7.51
N GLY A 212 7.91 -14.20 7.44
CA GLY A 212 8.07 -12.77 7.68
C GLY A 212 8.38 -11.99 6.41
N ALA A 213 8.53 -10.68 6.56
CA ALA A 213 8.85 -9.80 5.43
C ALA A 213 10.31 -9.96 4.94
N SER A 214 11.26 -10.38 5.80
CA SER A 214 12.67 -10.52 5.42
C SER A 214 13.22 -11.94 5.55
N ALA A 215 12.47 -12.88 6.14
CA ALA A 215 12.91 -14.27 6.26
C ALA A 215 11.74 -15.25 6.25
N ALA A 216 12.01 -16.49 5.82
CA ALA A 216 11.07 -17.58 5.93
C ALA A 216 10.81 -17.96 7.40
N GLY A 217 9.64 -18.51 7.67
CA GLY A 217 9.36 -19.14 8.95
C GLY A 217 10.19 -20.43 9.12
N ALA A 218 10.62 -20.69 10.34
CA ALA A 218 11.38 -21.89 10.67
C ALA A 218 10.47 -23.13 10.69
N ASN A 219 11.04 -24.27 10.29
CA ASN A 219 10.35 -25.55 10.41
C ASN A 219 10.14 -25.94 11.87
N GLY A 220 9.06 -26.66 12.12
CA GLY A 220 8.92 -27.43 13.37
C GLY A 220 9.98 -28.54 13.45
N ALA A 221 10.49 -28.80 14.63
CA ALA A 221 11.45 -29.90 14.91
C ALA A 221 11.13 -30.56 16.26
N THR A 222 11.94 -30.34 17.29
CA THR A 222 11.60 -30.74 18.67
C THR A 222 10.70 -29.71 19.34
N ASN A 223 10.76 -28.49 18.88
CA ASN A 223 9.94 -27.36 19.33
C ASN A 223 9.24 -26.71 18.12
N GLY A 224 8.24 -25.88 18.41
CA GLY A 224 7.60 -25.06 17.38
C GLY A 224 8.62 -24.19 16.65
N GLY A 225 8.43 -24.03 15.33
CA GLY A 225 9.28 -23.18 14.50
C GLY A 225 9.10 -21.68 14.82
N ASN A 226 10.18 -20.95 14.85
CA ASN A 226 10.13 -19.48 15.01
C ASN A 226 9.51 -18.83 13.76
N GLY A 227 8.78 -17.75 13.96
CA GLY A 227 8.34 -16.91 12.85
C GLY A 227 9.51 -16.26 12.10
N GLY A 228 9.31 -15.97 10.81
CA GLY A 228 10.27 -15.24 9.99
C GLY A 228 10.46 -13.79 10.45
N ASN A 229 11.64 -13.25 10.23
CA ASN A 229 11.97 -11.88 10.65
C ASN A 229 11.14 -10.83 9.90
N GLY A 230 10.82 -9.73 10.58
CA GLY A 230 10.34 -8.50 9.97
C GLY A 230 11.44 -7.78 9.19
N LEU A 231 11.08 -6.74 8.47
CA LEU A 231 11.99 -5.87 7.70
C LEU A 231 12.03 -4.50 8.36
N ALA A 232 13.25 -3.98 8.62
CA ALA A 232 13.44 -2.59 8.98
C ALA A 232 13.45 -1.75 7.68
N VAL A 233 12.63 -0.72 7.64
CA VAL A 233 12.56 0.25 6.54
C VAL A 233 13.17 1.55 7.03
N SER A 234 14.38 1.88 6.55
CA SER A 234 15.18 3.05 6.99
C SER A 234 15.96 3.65 5.83
#